data_6ebb4ea106cdd8ce9ac113f117732c39
#
_entry.id   6ebb4ea106cdd8ce9ac113f117732c39
#
_cell.length_a   1.000
_cell.length_b   1.000
_cell.length_c   1.000
_cell.angle_alpha   90.00
_cell.angle_beta   90.00
_cell.angle_gamma   90.00
#
_symmetry.space_group_name_H-M   'P 1'
#
loop_
_entity.id
_entity.type
_entity.pdbx_description
1 polymer ?
#
loop_
_entity_poly.entity_id
_entity_poly.type
_entity_poly.pdbx_seq_one_letter_code
_entity_poly.pdbx_strand_id
1 'polypeptide(L)'
;MSNSKLKFLASCSLLVFTPLFSTPCFAGGGEYELADDTEDAGPAYFGFVRDERGLNIAGAKAVLTSKSGVKVELKTNILGVYRSHVAKNIKPEDITLTCQKDGYTQLKIVSRPNSSNRYVENDCILKKGN
;
A
#
# COMPACT_ATOMS: atom_id res chain seq x y z
N MET A 1 8.18 36.87 50.82
CA MET A 1 7.66 36.80 50.04
C MET A 1 7.93 36.19 48.96
N SER A 2 7.46 35.99 48.40
CA SER A 2 7.76 35.57 47.26
C SER A 2 8.38 34.48 46.84
N ASN A 3 8.75 33.89 47.39
CA ASN A 3 9.48 32.86 46.93
C ASN A 3 8.71 31.78 46.52
N SER A 4 7.68 31.70 46.84
CA SER A 4 7.02 30.56 46.50
C SER A 4 7.02 30.30 45.12
N LYS A 5 7.11 31.12 44.40
CA LYS A 5 7.05 30.85 43.13
C LYS A 5 7.88 29.91 42.58
N LEU A 6 8.81 29.81 42.94
CA LEU A 6 9.68 28.97 42.36
C LEU A 6 9.34 27.65 42.34
N LYS A 7 8.80 27.22 43.16
CA LYS A 7 8.65 25.92 43.17
C LYS A 7 7.98 25.32 42.10
N PHE A 8 7.09 25.87 41.64
CA PHE A 8 6.47 25.27 40.66
C PHE A 8 7.16 24.87 39.54
N LEU A 9 7.93 25.44 39.17
CA LEU A 9 8.63 25.11 38.09
C LEU A 9 8.96 23.75 38.07
N ALA A 10 9.26 23.32 38.91
CA ALA A 10 9.79 22.04 38.93
C ALA A 10 8.82 21.12 38.49
N SER A 11 7.79 21.27 38.86
CA SER A 11 6.95 20.26 38.55
C SER A 11 6.75 20.05 37.21
N CYS A 12 6.71 20.94 36.54
CA CYS A 12 6.45 20.71 35.25
C CYS A 12 7.27 19.81 34.61
N SER A 13 8.27 19.77 34.95
CA SER A 13 9.13 19.00 34.20
C SER A 13 8.66 17.68 34.13
N LEU A 14 8.02 17.30 35.01
CA LEU A 14 7.71 16.02 34.94
C LEU A 14 6.89 15.69 33.90
N LEU A 15 6.06 16.40 33.69
CA LEU A 15 5.28 16.03 32.71
C LEU A 15 5.91 15.72 31.56
N VAL A 16 6.78 16.18 31.38
CA VAL A 16 7.44 15.96 30.30
C VAL A 16 7.47 14.67 29.91
N PHE A 17 7.67 13.88 30.66
CA PHE A 17 7.96 12.69 30.14
C PHE A 17 6.84 11.99 29.79
N THR A 18 5.88 12.29 30.13
CA THR A 18 4.85 11.52 29.82
C THR A 18 4.70 11.43 28.42
N PRO A 19 4.82 12.30 27.79
CA PRO A 19 4.55 12.31 26.47
C PRO A 19 5.11 11.28 25.75
N LEU A 20 5.99 10.94 26.12
CA LEU A 20 6.59 10.05 25.38
C LEU A 20 5.82 9.01 24.98
N PHE A 21 5.13 8.60 25.67
CA PHE A 21 4.58 7.47 25.28
C PHE A 21 3.86 7.58 24.17
N SER A 22 3.33 8.32 24.11
CA SER A 22 2.53 8.39 23.07
C SER A 22 2.94 7.98 21.89
N THR A 23 3.63 8.21 21.71
CA THR A 23 4.10 7.86 20.57
C THR A 23 3.73 6.93 19.93
N PRO A 24 3.52 6.35 20.08
CA PRO A 24 3.28 5.48 19.42
C PRO A 24 2.83 5.42 18.37
N CYS A 25 2.90 5.55 18.16
CA CYS A 25 2.66 5.44 17.27
C CYS A 25 2.40 4.89 16.42
N PHE A 26 2.33 4.48 16.36
CA PHE A 26 2.20 3.85 15.61
C PHE A 26 1.52 3.81 14.74
N ALA A 27 1.52 3.93 14.80
CA ALA A 27 0.85 4.09 14.13
C ALA A 27 0.95 3.80 12.90
N GLY A 28 1.69 3.44 12.68
CA GLY A 28 1.92 3.18 11.47
C GLY A 28 0.86 2.79 10.74
N GLY A 29 0.13 2.30 11.15
CA GLY A 29 -0.72 1.80 10.37
C GLY A 29 -1.24 2.62 9.43
N GLY A 30 -1.24 3.61 9.62
CA GLY A 30 -1.86 4.35 8.81
C GLY A 30 -1.80 4.17 7.45
N GLU A 31 -0.96 3.71 6.97
CA GLU A 31 -0.83 3.74 5.67
C GLU A 31 -1.84 3.15 4.95
N TYR A 32 -2.56 2.39 5.42
CA TYR A 32 -3.39 1.77 4.61
C TYR A 32 -4.50 2.54 4.30
N GLU A 33 -4.69 3.44 4.81
CA GLU A 33 -5.71 4.02 4.67
C GLU A 33 -6.02 4.48 3.57
N LEU A 34 -6.25 4.32 2.99
CA LEU A 34 -6.93 4.38 2.15
C LEU A 34 -7.48 5.51 1.88
N ALA A 35 -7.49 5.95 2.41
CA ALA A 35 -7.89 7.06 2.31
C ALA A 35 -8.08 7.75 1.20
N ASP A 36 -8.06 7.52 0.44
CA ASP A 36 -8.02 8.21 -0.55
C ASP A 36 -9.16 8.31 -1.29
N ASP A 37 -10.15 8.65 -0.84
CA ASP A 37 -11.29 8.89 -1.57
C ASP A 37 -11.22 10.27 -2.12
N THR A 38 -10.11 10.69 -2.56
CA THR A 38 -10.05 12.01 -3.16
C THR A 38 -10.84 11.96 -4.46
N GLU A 39 -11.50 13.00 -4.76
CA GLU A 39 -12.29 13.03 -5.96
C GLU A 39 -11.46 12.85 -7.21
N ASP A 40 -10.19 13.02 -7.11
CA ASP A 40 -9.33 12.86 -8.28
C ASP A 40 -8.75 11.45 -8.40
N ALA A 41 -9.07 10.56 -7.50
CA ALA A 41 -8.56 9.21 -7.59
C ALA A 41 -9.30 8.44 -8.67
N GLY A 42 -8.57 7.71 -9.45
CA GLY A 42 -9.15 6.80 -10.42
C GLY A 42 -9.57 5.51 -9.77
N PRO A 43 -9.86 4.51 -10.57
CA PRO A 43 -10.29 3.23 -10.02
C PRO A 43 -9.20 2.59 -9.18
N ALA A 44 -9.60 1.78 -8.23
CA ALA A 44 -8.65 1.04 -7.42
C ALA A 44 -8.20 -0.18 -8.20
N TYR A 45 -6.89 -0.36 -8.31
CA TYR A 45 -6.32 -1.54 -8.91
C TYR A 45 -5.93 -2.48 -7.78
N PHE A 46 -6.35 -3.72 -7.84
CA PHE A 46 -5.99 -4.68 -6.82
C PHE A 46 -5.95 -6.08 -7.39
N GLY A 47 -5.34 -6.98 -6.69
CA GLY A 47 -5.29 -8.37 -7.09
C GLY A 47 -4.36 -9.15 -6.22
N PHE A 48 -4.21 -10.42 -6.57
CA PHE A 48 -3.32 -11.31 -5.86
C PHE A 48 -2.12 -11.64 -6.73
N VAL A 49 -1.00 -11.87 -6.09
CA VAL A 49 0.14 -12.49 -6.76
C VAL A 49 0.21 -13.91 -6.24
N ARG A 50 0.14 -14.87 -7.14
CA ARG A 50 0.09 -16.29 -6.79
C ARG A 50 1.06 -17.09 -7.64
N ASP A 51 1.42 -18.26 -7.15
CA ASP A 51 2.21 -19.17 -7.98
C ASP A 51 1.26 -20.03 -8.84
N GLU A 52 1.84 -20.87 -9.68
CA GLU A 52 1.04 -21.72 -10.57
C GLU A 52 0.20 -22.73 -9.82
N ARG A 53 0.45 -22.96 -8.55
CA ARG A 53 -0.36 -23.87 -7.74
C ARG A 53 -1.46 -23.11 -6.99
N GLY A 54 -1.52 -21.83 -7.13
CA GLY A 54 -2.53 -21.03 -6.48
C GLY A 54 -2.14 -20.48 -5.11
N LEU A 55 -0.91 -20.67 -4.70
CA LEU A 55 -0.46 -20.16 -3.41
C LEU A 55 -0.10 -18.69 -3.51
N ASN A 56 -0.54 -17.92 -2.56
CA ASN A 56 -0.29 -16.50 -2.55
C ASN A 56 1.18 -16.19 -2.23
N ILE A 57 1.72 -15.19 -2.86
CA ILE A 57 3.12 -14.81 -2.71
C ILE A 57 3.20 -13.44 -2.04
N ALA A 58 3.73 -13.42 -0.82
CA ALA A 58 3.93 -12.19 -0.08
C ALA A 58 5.22 -11.50 -0.52
N GLY A 59 5.25 -10.20 -0.43
CA GLY A 59 6.48 -9.46 -0.73
C GLY A 59 6.83 -9.41 -2.20
N ALA A 60 5.91 -9.75 -3.08
CA ALA A 60 6.14 -9.62 -4.50
C ALA A 60 5.95 -8.16 -4.91
N LYS A 61 6.65 -7.76 -5.96
CA LYS A 61 6.56 -6.40 -6.45
C LYS A 61 5.55 -6.35 -7.58
N ALA A 62 4.56 -5.53 -7.47
CA ALA A 62 3.59 -5.29 -8.53
C ALA A 62 3.82 -3.88 -9.07
N VAL A 63 3.92 -3.75 -10.37
CA VAL A 63 4.18 -2.47 -11.02
C VAL A 63 3.08 -2.18 -12.02
N LEU A 64 2.38 -1.09 -11.81
CA LEU A 64 1.39 -0.61 -12.76
C LEU A 64 2.07 0.47 -13.61
N THR A 65 2.07 0.30 -14.92
CA THR A 65 2.73 1.23 -15.82
C THR A 65 1.72 1.73 -16.85
N SER A 66 1.61 3.03 -17.00
CA SER A 66 0.73 3.61 -18.01
C SER A 66 1.47 3.78 -19.33
N LYS A 67 0.74 3.94 -20.41
CA LYS A 67 1.36 4.20 -21.69
C LYS A 67 2.12 5.52 -21.69
N SER A 68 1.75 6.45 -20.83
CA SER A 68 2.46 7.71 -20.75
C SER A 68 3.74 7.63 -19.91
N GLY A 69 4.01 6.48 -19.32
CA GLY A 69 5.24 6.29 -18.57
C GLY A 69 5.11 6.43 -17.04
N VAL A 70 3.93 6.69 -16.55
CA VAL A 70 3.74 6.77 -15.10
C VAL A 70 3.82 5.36 -14.53
N LYS A 71 4.61 5.18 -13.48
CA LYS A 71 4.75 3.89 -12.81
C LYS A 71 4.38 3.99 -11.36
N VAL A 72 3.65 2.99 -10.89
CA VAL A 72 3.31 2.85 -9.48
C VAL A 72 3.81 1.49 -9.04
N GLU A 73 4.73 1.46 -8.10
CA GLU A 73 5.29 0.22 -7.60
C GLU A 73 4.73 -0.11 -6.23
N LEU A 74 4.34 -1.35 -6.05
CA LEU A 74 3.71 -1.81 -4.82
C LEU A 74 4.32 -3.14 -4.40
N LYS A 75 4.20 -3.46 -3.13
CA LYS A 75 4.59 -4.77 -2.65
C LYS A 75 3.35 -5.48 -2.13
N THR A 76 3.26 -6.75 -2.37
CA THR A 76 2.14 -7.51 -1.82
C THR A 76 2.32 -7.70 -0.33
N ASN A 77 1.21 -7.71 0.38
CA ASN A 77 1.20 -7.95 1.81
C ASN A 77 1.35 -9.46 2.10
N ILE A 78 1.20 -9.84 3.35
CA ILE A 78 1.37 -11.23 3.73
C ILE A 78 0.33 -12.14 3.09
N LEU A 79 -0.76 -11.61 2.61
CA LEU A 79 -1.77 -12.40 1.93
C LEU A 79 -1.57 -12.41 0.42
N GLY A 80 -0.49 -11.85 -0.05
CA GLY A 80 -0.22 -11.79 -1.49
C GLY A 80 -1.07 -10.78 -2.24
N VAL A 81 -1.61 -9.79 -1.56
CA VAL A 81 -2.50 -8.80 -2.18
C VAL A 81 -1.76 -7.50 -2.42
N TYR A 82 -1.94 -6.91 -3.57
CA TYR A 82 -1.53 -5.53 -3.85
C TYR A 82 -2.78 -4.68 -4.06
N ARG A 83 -2.68 -3.40 -3.77
CA ARG A 83 -3.78 -2.46 -3.98
C ARG A 83 -3.23 -1.06 -4.16
N SER A 84 -3.76 -0.33 -5.11
CA SER A 84 -3.37 1.05 -5.35
C SER A 84 -4.42 1.78 -6.19
N HIS A 85 -4.27 3.07 -6.31
CA HIS A 85 -5.07 3.89 -7.21
C HIS A 85 -4.14 4.49 -8.25
N VAL A 86 -4.64 4.71 -9.42
CA VAL A 86 -3.93 5.42 -10.46
C VAL A 86 -4.76 6.66 -10.78
N ALA A 87 -4.13 7.69 -11.24
CA ALA A 87 -4.81 8.94 -11.50
C ALA A 87 -6.01 8.76 -12.43
N LYS A 88 -7.05 9.55 -12.16
CA LYS A 88 -8.30 9.39 -12.89
C LYS A 88 -8.16 9.63 -14.38
N ASN A 89 -7.23 10.42 -14.79
CA ASN A 89 -7.06 10.72 -16.21
C ASN A 89 -6.37 9.60 -16.98
N ILE A 90 -5.94 8.54 -16.32
CA ILE A 90 -5.30 7.43 -16.99
C ILE A 90 -6.32 6.32 -17.17
N LYS A 91 -6.53 5.89 -18.39
CA LYS A 91 -7.53 4.88 -18.67
C LYS A 91 -7.03 3.49 -18.30
N PRO A 92 -7.89 2.65 -17.77
CA PRO A 92 -7.49 1.28 -17.40
C PRO A 92 -6.86 0.49 -18.54
N GLU A 93 -7.33 0.68 -19.78
CA GLU A 93 -6.77 -0.06 -20.88
C GLU A 93 -5.36 0.40 -21.21
N ASP A 94 -4.92 1.51 -20.69
CA ASP A 94 -3.56 2.00 -20.92
C ASP A 94 -2.61 1.56 -19.81
N ILE A 95 -3.08 0.79 -18.84
CA ILE A 95 -2.27 0.34 -17.71
C ILE A 95 -1.83 -1.09 -17.94
N THR A 96 -0.55 -1.33 -17.77
CA THR A 96 0.02 -2.68 -17.83
C THR A 96 0.51 -3.06 -16.45
N LEU A 97 0.15 -4.26 -16.01
CA LEU A 97 0.60 -4.78 -14.73
C LEU A 97 1.76 -5.74 -14.96
N THR A 98 2.81 -5.58 -14.19
CA THR A 98 3.96 -6.50 -14.20
C THR A 98 4.25 -6.90 -12.77
N CYS A 99 4.51 -8.16 -12.54
CA CYS A 99 4.80 -8.66 -11.20
C CYS A 99 6.15 -9.36 -11.17
N GLN A 100 6.87 -9.16 -10.09
CA GLN A 100 8.22 -9.68 -9.93
C GLN A 100 8.43 -10.22 -8.53
N LYS A 101 9.16 -11.27 -8.43
CA LYS A 101 9.59 -11.83 -7.15
C LYS A 101 10.85 -12.63 -7.41
N ASP A 102 11.85 -12.48 -6.55
CA ASP A 102 13.10 -13.21 -6.70
C ASP A 102 12.83 -14.70 -6.75
N GLY A 103 13.41 -15.34 -7.72
CA GLY A 103 13.19 -16.79 -7.87
C GLY A 103 11.93 -17.16 -8.63
N TYR A 104 11.22 -16.18 -9.16
CA TYR A 104 9.99 -16.43 -9.89
C TYR A 104 10.01 -15.71 -11.23
N THR A 105 9.24 -16.23 -12.19
CA THR A 105 9.05 -15.63 -13.51
C THR A 105 7.55 -15.42 -13.72
N GLN A 106 7.18 -14.29 -14.28
CA GLN A 106 5.78 -14.03 -14.54
C GLN A 106 5.27 -14.91 -15.68
N LEU A 107 4.19 -15.64 -15.46
CA LEU A 107 3.58 -16.46 -16.47
C LEU A 107 2.47 -15.72 -17.19
N LYS A 108 1.55 -15.16 -16.45
CA LYS A 108 0.38 -14.50 -17.04
C LYS A 108 -0.30 -13.58 -16.06
N ILE A 109 -1.11 -12.71 -16.60
CA ILE A 109 -2.00 -11.87 -15.82
C ILE A 109 -3.42 -12.38 -16.07
N VAL A 110 -4.19 -12.54 -15.03
CA VAL A 110 -5.58 -12.97 -15.14
C VAL A 110 -6.46 -11.79 -14.75
N SER A 111 -7.14 -11.21 -15.74
CA SER A 111 -8.03 -10.09 -15.49
C SER A 111 -9.40 -10.63 -15.14
N ARG A 112 -10.01 -10.07 -14.12
CA ARG A 112 -11.35 -10.44 -13.72
C ARG A 112 -12.29 -9.32 -14.07
N PRO A 113 -13.18 -9.56 -15.01
CA PRO A 113 -14.12 -8.52 -15.38
C PRO A 113 -15.01 -8.18 -14.20
N ASN A 114 -15.24 -6.93 -14.05
CA ASN A 114 -15.99 -6.46 -12.94
C ASN A 114 -17.03 -5.51 -13.50
N SER A 115 -18.23 -5.58 -13.01
CA SER A 115 -19.29 -4.72 -13.49
C SER A 115 -19.19 -3.30 -12.92
N SER A 116 -18.25 -3.07 -12.03
CA SER A 116 -18.10 -1.77 -11.41
C SER A 116 -16.92 -1.03 -12.02
N ASN A 117 -17.12 0.21 -12.37
CA ASN A 117 -16.00 1.01 -12.88
C ASN A 117 -15.10 1.50 -11.76
N ARG A 118 -15.35 1.08 -10.53
CA ARG A 118 -14.55 1.54 -9.40
C ARG A 118 -13.33 0.69 -9.14
N TYR A 119 -13.30 -0.51 -9.69
CA TYR A 119 -12.21 -1.44 -9.39
C TYR A 119 -11.72 -2.10 -10.66
N VAL A 120 -10.43 -2.36 -10.69
CA VAL A 120 -9.82 -3.15 -11.74
C VAL A 120 -9.08 -4.28 -11.03
N GLU A 121 -9.53 -5.51 -11.25
CA GLU A 121 -8.94 -6.66 -10.57
C GLU A 121 -8.12 -7.49 -11.53
N ASN A 122 -6.84 -7.62 -11.24
CA ASN A 122 -5.92 -8.40 -12.06
C ASN A 122 -5.01 -9.22 -11.14
N ASP A 123 -5.00 -10.50 -11.34
CA ASP A 123 -4.10 -11.38 -10.58
C ASP A 123 -2.87 -11.69 -11.41
N CYS A 124 -1.73 -11.77 -10.76
CA CYS A 124 -0.49 -12.18 -11.39
C CYS A 124 -0.20 -13.62 -11.03
N ILE A 125 0.11 -14.43 -12.03
CA ILE A 125 0.52 -15.80 -11.80
C ILE A 125 2.02 -15.90 -12.12
N LEU A 126 2.78 -16.31 -11.14
CA LEU A 126 4.22 -16.45 -11.26
C LEU A 126 4.60 -17.92 -11.19
N LYS A 127 5.68 -18.27 -11.86
CA LYS A 127 6.21 -19.61 -11.82
C LYS A 127 7.51 -19.59 -11.05
N LYS A 128 7.64 -20.48 -10.09
CA LYS A 128 8.88 -20.57 -9.35
C LYS A 128 9.97 -21.14 -10.24
N GLY A 129 11.14 -20.55 -10.18
CA GLY A 129 12.28 -21.05 -10.94
C GLY A 129 12.84 -22.32 -10.32
N ASN A 130 13.56 -23.05 -11.10
CA ASN A 130 14.18 -24.29 -10.60
C ASN A 130 15.49 -23.95 -9.92
#